data_6933b80f8cbccccc703f9dff12081f84
#
_entry.id   6933b80f8cbccccc703f9dff12081f84
#
_cell.length_a   1.000
_cell.length_b   1.000
_cell.length_c   1.000
_cell.angle_alpha   90.00
_cell.angle_beta   90.00
_cell.angle_gamma   90.00
#
_symmetry.space_group_name_H-M   'P 1'
#
loop_
_entity.id
_entity.type
_entity.pdbx_description
1 polymer ?
#
loop_
_entity_poly.entity_id
_entity_poly.type
_entity_poly.pdbx_seq_one_letter_code
_entity_poly.pdbx_strand_id
1 'polypeptide(L)'
;MVKTEHGPLAIAEAAEVRAMLYTSFQPRSSDATVTWDVGWSGYTTSFVGADSSAVASVILRVYEIIPGSGSATVGPTVFERVVLRDGVGSALQGIATMRMDGGDHQSAELPELDLGKFYRLEAELRCSTRVAFSVGTTGCYFGDEPTSGLTVNDWSIRYDDVPAP
;
A
#
# COMPACT_ATOMS: atom_id res chain seq x y z
N MET A 1 3.60 12.23 0.62
CA MET A 1 2.43 12.56 -0.22
C MET A 1 2.33 11.58 -1.36
N VAL A 2 1.17 10.96 -1.54
CA VAL A 2 0.85 10.10 -2.67
C VAL A 2 -0.31 10.73 -3.42
N LYS A 3 -0.07 11.15 -4.65
CA LYS A 3 -1.05 11.82 -5.48
C LYS A 3 -0.94 11.33 -6.92
N THR A 4 -2.06 10.93 -7.49
CA THR A 4 -2.23 10.77 -8.95
C THR A 4 -3.35 11.68 -9.41
N GLU A 5 -3.15 12.38 -10.50
CA GLU A 5 -4.13 13.30 -11.04
C GLU A 5 -4.02 13.34 -12.57
N HIS A 6 -5.15 13.24 -13.23
CA HIS A 6 -5.25 13.51 -14.66
C HIS A 6 -5.83 14.89 -14.89
N GLY A 7 -5.30 15.59 -15.85
CA GLY A 7 -5.71 16.96 -16.21
C GLY A 7 -7.17 17.06 -16.70
N PRO A 8 -7.65 18.28 -16.94
CA PRO A 8 -9.07 18.53 -17.22
C PRO A 8 -9.56 17.94 -18.55
N LEU A 9 -8.67 17.52 -19.41
CA LEU A 9 -9.00 16.81 -20.65
C LEU A 9 -8.01 15.66 -20.82
N ALA A 10 -8.47 14.45 -20.49
CA ALA A 10 -7.68 13.23 -20.62
C ALA A 10 -8.39 12.23 -21.52
N ILE A 11 -7.64 11.61 -22.42
CA ILE A 11 -8.11 10.57 -23.33
C ILE A 11 -7.26 9.32 -23.09
N ALA A 12 -7.88 8.27 -22.56
CA ALA A 12 -7.28 6.94 -22.36
C ALA A 12 -5.95 6.98 -21.56
N GLU A 13 -5.95 7.59 -20.39
CA GLU A 13 -4.79 7.65 -19.50
C GLU A 13 -4.95 6.72 -18.31
N ALA A 14 -3.83 6.18 -17.86
CA ALA A 14 -3.72 5.45 -16.60
C ALA A 14 -2.44 5.87 -15.87
N ALA A 15 -2.53 6.04 -14.56
CA ALA A 15 -1.38 6.33 -13.72
C ALA A 15 -1.44 5.52 -12.44
N GLU A 16 -0.27 5.16 -11.93
CA GLU A 16 -0.10 4.51 -10.63
C GLU A 16 1.03 5.19 -9.88
N VAL A 17 0.77 5.52 -8.61
CA VAL A 17 1.76 6.05 -7.67
C VAL A 17 1.74 5.21 -6.41
N ARG A 18 2.91 5.00 -5.83
CA ARG A 18 3.10 4.20 -4.63
C ARG A 18 3.89 4.97 -3.59
N ALA A 19 3.51 4.82 -2.32
CA ALA A 19 4.34 5.16 -1.17
C ALA A 19 4.55 3.91 -0.33
N MET A 20 5.78 3.70 0.11
CA MET A 20 6.15 2.50 0.85
C MET A 20 6.85 2.89 2.14
N LEU A 21 6.43 2.27 3.24
CA LEU A 21 7.14 2.24 4.51
C LEU A 21 7.64 0.82 4.73
N TYR A 22 8.88 0.66 5.17
CA TYR A 22 9.44 -0.67 5.36
C TYR A 22 10.49 -0.74 6.47
N THR A 23 10.66 -1.92 7.00
CA THR A 23 11.78 -2.31 7.85
C THR A 23 12.34 -3.65 7.37
N SER A 24 13.60 -3.92 7.69
CA SER A 24 14.25 -5.18 7.30
C SER A 24 14.69 -5.93 8.54
N PHE A 25 14.65 -7.25 8.48
CA PHE A 25 15.08 -8.12 9.58
C PHE A 25 15.76 -9.39 9.08
N GLN A 26 16.56 -9.98 9.93
CA GLN A 26 17.06 -11.32 9.78
C GLN A 26 16.34 -12.22 10.80
N PRO A 27 15.78 -13.35 10.39
CA PRO A 27 15.07 -14.24 11.31
C PRO A 27 15.99 -14.79 12.39
N ARG A 28 15.41 -15.01 13.59
CA ARG A 28 16.07 -15.68 14.72
C ARG A 28 15.53 -17.07 14.95
N SER A 29 14.40 -17.40 14.33
CA SER A 29 13.78 -18.72 14.27
C SER A 29 13.20 -18.94 12.88
N SER A 30 12.98 -20.19 12.48
CA SER A 30 12.31 -20.53 11.22
C SER A 30 10.85 -20.10 11.20
N ASP A 31 10.24 -19.98 12.38
CA ASP A 31 8.85 -19.58 12.52
C ASP A 31 8.77 -18.24 13.26
N ALA A 32 8.01 -17.31 12.71
CA ALA A 32 7.82 -15.99 13.27
C ALA A 32 6.39 -15.52 13.08
N THR A 33 5.90 -14.76 14.03
CA THR A 33 4.68 -13.97 13.88
C THR A 33 5.04 -12.52 13.67
N VAL A 34 4.62 -11.95 12.56
CA VAL A 34 4.74 -10.52 12.30
C VAL A 34 3.41 -9.82 12.54
N THR A 35 3.49 -8.60 13.06
CA THR A 35 2.31 -7.79 13.33
C THR A 35 2.51 -6.40 12.74
N TRP A 36 1.45 -5.86 12.17
CA TRP A 36 1.36 -4.48 11.68
C TRP A 36 0.21 -3.77 12.38
N ASP A 37 0.45 -2.55 12.78
CA ASP A 37 -0.58 -1.58 13.13
C ASP A 37 -0.43 -0.41 12.16
N VAL A 38 -1.37 -0.32 11.21
CA VAL A 38 -1.32 0.64 10.11
C VAL A 38 -2.54 1.54 10.11
N GLY A 39 -2.34 2.79 9.75
CA GLY A 39 -3.41 3.76 9.53
C GLY A 39 -3.30 4.39 8.15
N TRP A 40 -4.43 4.83 7.62
CA TRP A 40 -4.49 5.58 6.38
C TRP A 40 -5.54 6.68 6.45
N SER A 41 -5.28 7.78 5.77
CA SER A 41 -6.22 8.89 5.63
C SER A 41 -6.02 9.59 4.30
N GLY A 42 -7.11 9.85 3.61
CA GLY A 42 -7.11 10.52 2.31
C GLY A 42 -8.45 10.40 1.60
N TYR A 43 -8.44 10.69 0.31
CA TYR A 43 -9.65 10.55 -0.50
C TYR A 43 -9.32 10.23 -1.96
N THR A 44 -10.28 9.64 -2.65
CA THR A 44 -10.27 9.45 -4.09
C THR A 44 -11.38 10.26 -4.72
N THR A 45 -11.13 10.80 -5.92
CA THR A 45 -12.14 11.52 -6.70
C THR A 45 -12.19 11.00 -8.12
N SER A 46 -13.39 11.00 -8.69
CA SER A 46 -13.57 10.76 -10.11
C SER A 46 -14.59 11.75 -10.67
N PHE A 47 -14.25 12.38 -11.77
CA PHE A 47 -15.15 13.29 -12.47
C PHE A 47 -16.08 12.53 -13.42
N VAL A 48 -17.16 13.20 -13.84
CA VAL A 48 -18.09 12.65 -14.85
C VAL A 48 -17.34 12.35 -16.14
N GLY A 49 -17.39 11.11 -16.53
CA GLY A 49 -16.82 10.65 -17.79
C GLY A 49 -17.03 9.15 -17.93
N ALA A 50 -17.06 8.67 -19.15
CA ALA A 50 -17.12 7.24 -19.36
C ALA A 50 -15.82 6.60 -18.88
N ASP A 51 -15.93 5.53 -18.05
CA ASP A 51 -14.83 4.67 -17.61
C ASP A 51 -13.68 5.38 -16.88
N SER A 52 -13.98 6.36 -16.04
CA SER A 52 -12.99 6.91 -15.11
C SER A 52 -13.05 6.20 -13.74
N SER A 53 -11.91 6.00 -13.11
CA SER A 53 -11.85 5.42 -11.77
C SER A 53 -10.59 5.89 -11.04
N ALA A 54 -10.72 6.02 -9.71
CA ALA A 54 -9.61 6.22 -8.81
C ALA A 54 -9.73 5.22 -7.66
N VAL A 55 -8.70 4.39 -7.47
CA VAL A 55 -8.68 3.31 -6.48
C VAL A 55 -7.45 3.45 -5.63
N ALA A 56 -7.62 3.44 -4.31
CA ALA A 56 -6.55 3.31 -3.34
C ALA A 56 -6.51 1.90 -2.76
N SER A 57 -5.31 1.41 -2.50
CA SER A 57 -5.09 0.12 -1.85
C SER A 57 -3.98 0.25 -0.81
N VAL A 58 -4.18 -0.38 0.34
CA VAL A 58 -3.12 -0.59 1.35
C VAL A 58 -2.77 -2.06 1.34
N ILE A 59 -1.50 -2.36 1.16
CA ILE A 59 -0.99 -3.71 0.97
C ILE A 59 0.14 -3.94 1.96
N LEU A 60 0.04 -5.02 2.71
CA LEU A 60 1.07 -5.48 3.64
C LEU A 60 1.82 -6.64 3.00
N ARG A 61 3.16 -6.64 3.09
CA ARG A 61 4.00 -7.69 2.50
C ARG A 61 5.15 -8.07 3.41
N VAL A 62 5.55 -9.32 3.26
CA VAL A 62 6.87 -9.80 3.65
C VAL A 62 7.50 -10.47 2.43
N TYR A 63 8.72 -10.09 2.12
CA TYR A 63 9.47 -10.73 1.05
C TYR A 63 10.96 -10.85 1.38
N GLU A 64 11.61 -11.82 0.76
CA GLU A 64 13.04 -12.02 0.86
C GLU A 64 13.79 -10.86 0.20
N ILE A 65 14.92 -10.47 0.77
CA ILE A 65 15.85 -9.52 0.18
C ILE A 65 17.04 -10.31 -0.35
N ILE A 66 17.26 -10.22 -1.65
CA ILE A 66 18.43 -10.82 -2.28
C ILE A 66 19.53 -9.75 -2.32
N PRO A 67 20.63 -9.92 -1.56
CA PRO A 67 21.75 -9.00 -1.60
C PRO A 67 22.36 -8.96 -3.00
N GLY A 68 22.58 -7.77 -3.53
CA GLY A 68 23.26 -7.56 -4.82
C GLY A 68 24.51 -6.69 -4.68
N SER A 69 25.34 -6.65 -5.68
CA SER A 69 26.61 -5.91 -5.71
C SER A 69 26.46 -4.38 -5.80
N GLY A 70 25.35 -3.82 -5.46
CA GLY A 70 25.08 -2.36 -5.49
C GLY A 70 23.69 -1.97 -5.00
N SER A 71 22.76 -2.91 -5.01
CA SER A 71 21.40 -2.72 -4.47
C SER A 71 20.80 -4.06 -4.07
N ALA A 72 19.94 -4.03 -3.07
CA ALA A 72 19.14 -5.21 -2.72
C ALA A 72 18.01 -5.38 -3.73
N THR A 73 17.80 -6.60 -4.20
CA THR A 73 16.71 -6.95 -5.11
C THR A 73 15.57 -7.60 -4.32
N VAL A 74 14.35 -7.33 -4.72
CA VAL A 74 13.18 -8.02 -4.17
C VAL A 74 13.20 -9.48 -4.61
N GLY A 75 13.21 -10.37 -3.64
CA GLY A 75 13.10 -11.80 -3.82
C GLY A 75 11.65 -12.30 -3.74
N PRO A 76 11.47 -13.61 -3.48
CA PRO A 76 10.14 -14.19 -3.32
C PRO A 76 9.31 -13.52 -2.22
N THR A 77 8.03 -13.31 -2.51
CA THR A 77 7.06 -12.88 -1.51
C THR A 77 6.69 -14.06 -0.62
N VAL A 78 6.85 -13.88 0.68
CA VAL A 78 6.49 -14.87 1.72
C VAL A 78 5.05 -14.66 2.18
N PHE A 79 4.64 -13.39 2.24
CA PHE A 79 3.30 -13.01 2.67
C PHE A 79 2.85 -11.76 1.92
N GLU A 80 1.57 -11.72 1.51
CA GLU A 80 0.92 -10.54 0.98
C GLU A 80 -0.54 -10.50 1.42
N ARG A 81 -1.00 -9.34 1.86
CA ARG A 81 -2.39 -9.07 2.18
C ARG A 81 -2.81 -7.68 1.77
N VAL A 82 -3.94 -7.58 1.08
CA VAL A 82 -4.60 -6.29 0.80
C VAL A 82 -5.57 -6.03 1.95
N VAL A 83 -5.31 -4.99 2.73
CA VAL A 83 -6.14 -4.59 3.90
C VAL A 83 -7.12 -3.49 3.57
N LEU A 84 -6.83 -2.69 2.54
CA LEU A 84 -7.75 -1.74 1.93
C LEU A 84 -7.66 -1.87 0.42
N ARG A 85 -8.80 -1.91 -0.24
CA ARG A 85 -8.93 -1.67 -1.67
C ARG A 85 -10.29 -1.07 -1.93
N ASP A 86 -10.32 0.24 -2.12
CA ASP A 86 -11.55 0.97 -2.31
C ASP A 86 -11.33 2.19 -3.20
N GLY A 87 -12.40 2.78 -3.71
CA GLY A 87 -12.30 3.92 -4.58
C GLY A 87 -13.60 4.28 -5.26
N VAL A 88 -13.51 5.26 -6.14
CA VAL A 88 -14.63 5.75 -6.92
C VAL A 88 -14.50 5.34 -8.39
N GLY A 89 -15.60 4.85 -8.95
CA GLY A 89 -15.76 4.63 -10.38
C GLY A 89 -16.39 5.83 -11.08
N SER A 90 -16.79 5.62 -12.33
CA SER A 90 -17.48 6.62 -13.13
C SER A 90 -18.76 7.09 -12.46
N ALA A 91 -18.89 8.40 -12.27
CA ALA A 91 -20.12 9.01 -11.83
C ALA A 91 -21.03 9.31 -13.02
N LEU A 92 -22.34 9.07 -12.88
CA LEU A 92 -23.33 9.40 -13.93
C LEU A 92 -23.53 10.91 -14.07
N GLN A 93 -23.36 11.66 -12.99
CA GLN A 93 -23.42 13.13 -12.97
C GLN A 93 -22.55 13.68 -11.83
N GLY A 94 -21.79 14.75 -12.11
CA GLY A 94 -21.01 15.47 -11.12
C GLY A 94 -19.67 14.83 -10.75
N ILE A 95 -19.22 15.07 -9.53
CA ILE A 95 -17.98 14.55 -8.97
C ILE A 95 -18.35 13.47 -7.95
N ALA A 96 -17.78 12.29 -8.08
CA ALA A 96 -17.77 11.30 -7.02
C ALA A 96 -16.51 11.47 -6.19
N THR A 97 -16.66 11.59 -4.89
CA THR A 97 -15.55 11.66 -3.93
C THR A 97 -15.79 10.66 -2.82
N MET A 98 -14.79 9.85 -2.53
CA MET A 98 -14.81 8.90 -1.41
C MET A 98 -13.68 9.22 -0.46
N ARG A 99 -14.02 9.51 0.79
CA ARG A 99 -13.05 9.65 1.87
C ARG A 99 -12.68 8.27 2.40
N MET A 100 -11.41 8.08 2.67
CA MET A 100 -10.83 6.83 3.15
C MET A 100 -10.03 7.12 4.39
N ASP A 101 -10.64 6.95 5.54
CA ASP A 101 -9.97 7.07 6.83
C ASP A 101 -10.13 5.76 7.57
N GLY A 102 -9.03 5.22 8.08
CA GLY A 102 -9.09 3.96 8.81
C GLY A 102 -7.73 3.47 9.26
N GLY A 103 -7.75 2.27 9.76
CA GLY A 103 -6.56 1.55 10.17
C GLY A 103 -6.89 0.08 10.33
N ASP A 104 -5.85 -0.72 10.39
CA ASP A 104 -5.97 -2.16 10.57
C ASP A 104 -4.81 -2.69 11.41
N HIS A 105 -5.13 -3.65 12.26
CA HIS A 105 -4.15 -4.39 13.03
C HIS A 105 -4.11 -5.82 12.48
N GLN A 106 -3.02 -6.15 11.81
CA GLN A 106 -2.86 -7.44 11.16
C GLN A 106 -1.73 -8.24 11.80
N SER A 107 -1.95 -9.54 11.90
CA SER A 107 -0.94 -10.50 12.31
C SER A 107 -0.85 -11.62 11.28
N ALA A 108 0.35 -12.08 11.01
CA ALA A 108 0.61 -13.19 10.10
C ALA A 108 1.70 -14.10 10.64
N GLU A 109 1.43 -15.39 10.57
CA GLU A 109 2.43 -16.42 10.81
C GLU A 109 3.28 -16.59 9.54
N LEU A 110 4.57 -16.59 9.70
CA LEU A 110 5.56 -16.79 8.65
C LEU A 110 6.31 -18.09 8.94
N PRO A 111 5.88 -19.21 8.34
CA PRO A 111 6.57 -20.48 8.50
C PRO A 111 7.82 -20.55 7.61
N GLU A 112 8.75 -21.40 8.00
CA GLU A 112 9.88 -21.86 7.18
C GLU A 112 10.81 -20.72 6.71
N LEU A 113 11.02 -19.69 7.55
CA LEU A 113 11.99 -18.63 7.26
C LEU A 113 13.42 -19.19 7.29
N ASP A 114 14.22 -18.82 6.30
CA ASP A 114 15.63 -19.17 6.25
C ASP A 114 16.46 -18.20 7.12
N LEU A 115 17.15 -18.72 8.15
CA LEU A 115 17.93 -17.94 9.09
C LEU A 115 19.14 -17.23 8.47
N GLY A 116 19.57 -17.70 7.29
CA GLY A 116 20.68 -17.10 6.53
C GLY A 116 20.26 -15.94 5.64
N LYS A 117 18.96 -15.64 5.55
CA LYS A 117 18.43 -14.64 4.65
C LYS A 117 17.91 -13.40 5.36
N PHE A 118 17.75 -12.33 4.60
CA PHE A 118 17.12 -11.10 5.05
C PHE A 118 15.73 -10.97 4.45
N TYR A 119 14.83 -10.44 5.25
CA TYR A 119 13.44 -10.19 4.85
C TYR A 119 13.08 -8.73 5.06
N ARG A 120 12.12 -8.26 4.29
CA ARG A 120 11.54 -6.91 4.41
C ARG A 120 10.07 -7.02 4.77
N LEU A 121 9.71 -6.31 5.81
CA LEU A 121 8.35 -6.02 6.20
C LEU A 121 7.95 -4.71 5.52
N GLU A 122 6.86 -4.69 4.78
CA GLU A 122 6.45 -3.53 3.99
C GLU A 122 4.97 -3.22 4.17
N ALA A 123 4.65 -1.93 4.27
CA ALA A 123 3.31 -1.40 4.08
C ALA A 123 3.34 -0.45 2.88
N GLU A 124 2.54 -0.74 1.86
CA GLU A 124 2.43 0.03 0.63
C GLU A 124 1.05 0.69 0.53
N LEU A 125 1.02 2.00 0.30
CA LEU A 125 -0.15 2.71 -0.18
C LEU A 125 -0.01 2.87 -1.69
N ARG A 126 -0.92 2.29 -2.43
CA ARG A 126 -0.97 2.34 -3.89
C ARG A 126 -2.21 3.11 -4.34
N CYS A 127 -2.01 4.10 -5.19
CA CYS A 127 -3.07 4.84 -5.86
C CYS A 127 -3.02 4.55 -7.36
N SER A 128 -4.12 4.06 -7.89
CA SER A 128 -4.29 3.78 -9.32
C SER A 128 -5.45 4.58 -9.87
N THR A 129 -5.22 5.30 -10.95
CA THR A 129 -6.25 6.06 -11.66
C THR A 129 -6.33 5.60 -13.10
N ARG A 130 -7.53 5.53 -13.62
CA ARG A 130 -7.81 5.24 -15.03
C ARG A 130 -8.84 6.23 -15.56
N VAL A 131 -8.57 6.75 -16.75
CA VAL A 131 -9.46 7.63 -17.47
C VAL A 131 -9.53 7.14 -18.90
N ALA A 132 -10.72 6.79 -19.38
CA ALA A 132 -10.95 6.47 -20.79
C ALA A 132 -11.39 7.73 -21.56
N PHE A 133 -12.25 8.54 -20.96
CA PHE A 133 -12.68 9.82 -21.50
C PHE A 133 -13.21 10.66 -20.35
N SER A 134 -12.57 11.79 -20.06
CA SER A 134 -12.95 12.62 -18.92
C SER A 134 -12.82 14.11 -19.22
N VAL A 135 -13.81 14.85 -18.73
CA VAL A 135 -13.72 16.31 -18.58
C VAL A 135 -13.70 16.59 -17.09
N GLY A 136 -12.51 16.83 -16.53
CA GLY A 136 -12.31 17.06 -15.10
C GLY A 136 -11.16 16.26 -14.52
N THR A 137 -11.07 16.23 -13.20
CA THR A 137 -9.94 15.64 -12.48
C THR A 137 -10.34 14.29 -11.87
N THR A 138 -9.57 13.25 -12.15
CA THR A 138 -9.66 11.95 -11.49
C THR A 138 -8.37 11.70 -10.75
N GLY A 139 -8.43 11.39 -9.46
CA GLY A 139 -7.21 11.27 -8.66
C GLY A 139 -7.38 10.62 -7.30
N CYS A 140 -6.25 10.32 -6.70
CA CYS A 140 -6.11 9.94 -5.30
C CYS A 140 -5.27 11.00 -4.59
N TYR A 141 -5.66 11.35 -3.37
CA TYR A 141 -5.05 12.40 -2.57
C TYR A 141 -4.78 11.89 -1.16
N PHE A 142 -3.52 11.55 -0.92
CA PHE A 142 -3.03 11.10 0.38
C PHE A 142 -1.76 11.90 0.72
N GLY A 143 -1.75 12.55 1.88
CA GLY A 143 -0.63 13.38 2.34
C GLY A 143 -0.77 14.85 1.97
N ASP A 144 -1.91 15.32 1.51
CA ASP A 144 -2.18 16.75 1.27
C ASP A 144 -2.39 17.51 2.59
N GLU A 145 -2.82 16.81 3.64
CA GLU A 145 -2.93 17.34 5.00
C GLU A 145 -1.86 16.70 5.89
N PRO A 146 -1.39 17.36 6.96
CA PRO A 146 -0.35 16.83 7.84
C PRO A 146 -0.66 15.48 8.48
N THR A 147 -1.94 15.12 8.58
CA THR A 147 -2.43 13.86 9.16
C THR A 147 -2.87 12.85 8.11
N SER A 148 -2.75 13.18 6.82
CA SER A 148 -3.16 12.29 5.74
C SER A 148 -1.98 11.46 5.22
N GLY A 149 -2.29 10.29 4.70
CA GLY A 149 -1.30 9.38 4.14
C GLY A 149 -1.36 7.97 4.70
N LEU A 150 -0.27 7.24 4.56
CA LEU A 150 -0.06 5.95 5.20
C LEU A 150 0.80 6.17 6.44
N THR A 151 0.37 5.64 7.57
CA THR A 151 1.13 5.59 8.81
C THR A 151 1.36 4.14 9.23
N VAL A 152 2.48 3.88 9.85
CA VAL A 152 2.73 2.63 10.56
C VAL A 152 2.97 3.00 12.01
N ASN A 153 2.01 2.65 12.85
CA ASN A 153 2.04 2.97 14.28
C ASN A 153 2.96 2.02 15.02
N ASP A 154 2.94 0.75 14.61
CA ASP A 154 3.81 -0.29 15.17
C ASP A 154 4.10 -1.39 14.16
N TRP A 155 5.28 -2.00 14.33
CA TRP A 155 5.71 -3.25 13.69
C TRP A 155 6.34 -4.12 14.75
N SER A 156 5.93 -5.36 14.82
CA SER A 156 6.59 -6.32 15.70
C SER A 156 6.86 -7.64 14.99
N ILE A 157 7.90 -8.31 15.45
CA ILE A 157 8.27 -9.66 15.00
C ILE A 157 8.51 -10.47 16.26
N ARG A 158 7.71 -11.50 16.46
CA ARG A 158 7.84 -12.45 17.56
C ARG A 158 8.26 -13.81 17.01
N TYR A 159 9.17 -14.45 17.71
CA TYR A 159 9.68 -15.79 17.42
C TYR A 159 9.17 -16.75 18.48
N ASP A 160 8.53 -17.85 18.08
CA ASP A 160 7.85 -18.74 19.01
C ASP A 160 8.83 -19.51 19.91
N ASP A 161 10.04 -19.79 19.42
CA ASP A 161 11.07 -20.55 20.13
C ASP A 161 12.11 -19.69 20.87
N VAL A 162 11.97 -18.37 20.86
CA VAL A 162 12.90 -17.45 21.52
C VAL A 162 12.22 -16.79 22.71
N PRO A 163 12.68 -17.01 23.96
CA PRO A 163 12.14 -16.31 25.12
C PRO A 163 12.23 -14.79 24.91
N ALA A 164 11.16 -14.08 25.28
CA ALA A 164 11.19 -12.63 25.29
C ALA A 164 12.34 -12.12 26.17
N PRO A 165 13.06 -11.06 25.75
CA PRO A 165 14.18 -10.49 26.53
C PRO A 165 13.74 -9.89 27.86
#